data_8d33d25b8eb5aa31668922ead01ec621
#
_entry.id   8d33d25b8eb5aa31668922ead01ec621
#
_cell.length_a   1.000
_cell.length_b   1.000
_cell.length_c   1.000
_cell.angle_alpha   90.00
_cell.angle_beta   90.00
_cell.angle_gamma   90.00
#
_symmetry.space_group_name_H-M   'P 1'
#
loop_
_entity.id
_entity.type
_entity.pdbx_description
1 polymer ?
#
loop_
_entity_poly.entity_id
_entity_poly.type
_entity_poly.pdbx_seq_one_letter_code
_entity_poly.pdbx_strand_id
1 'polypeptide(L)'
;LFSTIAKKVQAFQAANPDKEIIRLGIGDVTLPLAPVVIDTLHGAVDEMSKAETFHGYAPDLGYDFLRNAIVDFDYKRRGADISADEIFRQ
;
A
#
# COMPACT_ATOMS: atom_id res chain seq x y z
N LEU A 1 20.98 15.66 2.02
CA LEU A 1 21.66 14.42 1.64
C LEU A 1 21.08 13.83 0.36
N PHE A 2 19.77 13.50 0.32
CA PHE A 2 19.11 12.86 -0.84
C PHE A 2 19.21 13.70 -2.13
N SER A 3 19.00 15.01 -2.04
CA SER A 3 19.13 15.91 -3.20
C SER A 3 20.55 15.96 -3.76
N THR A 4 21.55 15.86 -2.91
CA THR A 4 22.97 15.84 -3.32
C THR A 4 23.30 14.56 -4.08
N ILE A 5 22.80 13.40 -3.59
CA ILE A 5 22.97 12.10 -4.25
C ILE A 5 22.27 12.11 -5.62
N ALA A 6 21.03 12.60 -5.70
CA ALA A 6 20.31 12.71 -6.95
C ALA A 6 21.06 13.53 -8.01
N LYS A 7 21.61 14.69 -7.63
CA LYS A 7 22.43 15.53 -8.54
C LYS A 7 23.67 14.80 -9.03
N LYS A 8 24.38 14.07 -8.15
CA LYS A 8 25.56 13.28 -8.55
C LYS A 8 25.20 12.15 -9.52
N VAL A 9 24.07 11.46 -9.27
CA VAL A 9 23.58 10.42 -10.19
C VAL A 9 23.23 10.99 -11.54
N GLN A 10 22.53 12.12 -11.60
CA GLN A 10 22.20 12.80 -12.86
C GLN A 10 23.46 13.22 -13.62
N ALA A 11 24.43 13.81 -12.93
CA ALA A 11 25.69 14.23 -13.55
C ALA A 11 26.47 13.03 -14.11
N PHE A 12 26.53 11.92 -13.37
CA PHE A 12 27.17 10.70 -13.83
C PHE A 12 26.48 10.12 -15.06
N GLN A 13 25.14 10.05 -15.05
CA GLN A 13 24.37 9.54 -16.17
C GLN A 13 24.53 10.38 -17.43
N ALA A 14 24.56 11.72 -17.27
CA ALA A 14 24.78 12.65 -18.37
C ALA A 14 26.19 12.48 -18.99
N ALA A 15 27.20 12.23 -18.15
CA ALA A 15 28.58 11.99 -18.60
C ALA A 15 28.80 10.59 -19.18
N ASN A 16 27.93 9.62 -18.85
CA ASN A 16 28.05 8.22 -19.25
C ASN A 16 26.70 7.68 -19.76
N PRO A 17 26.19 8.16 -20.91
CA PRO A 17 24.85 7.81 -21.40
C PRO A 17 24.72 6.35 -21.84
N ASP A 18 25.84 5.69 -22.10
CA ASP A 18 25.95 4.27 -22.47
C ASP A 18 25.96 3.30 -21.28
N LYS A 19 26.02 3.84 -20.04
CA LYS A 19 26.07 3.03 -18.82
C LYS A 19 24.74 3.00 -18.09
N GLU A 20 24.31 1.81 -17.70
CA GLU A 20 23.17 1.61 -16.83
C GLU A 20 23.56 1.85 -15.37
N ILE A 21 22.71 2.58 -14.63
CA ILE A 21 22.88 2.79 -13.19
C ILE A 21 21.93 1.87 -12.42
N ILE A 22 22.49 0.95 -11.66
CA ILE A 22 21.73 0.11 -10.72
C ILE A 22 21.62 0.85 -9.39
N ARG A 23 20.38 1.19 -9.00
CA ARG A 23 20.09 1.94 -7.77
C ARG A 23 19.76 0.98 -6.63
N LEU A 24 20.63 0.90 -5.64
CA LEU A 24 20.46 0.04 -4.48
C LEU A 24 20.25 0.83 -3.17
N GLY A 25 20.09 2.15 -3.24
CA GLY A 25 20.03 3.03 -2.07
C GLY A 25 18.69 3.05 -1.35
N ILE A 26 17.59 2.79 -2.04
CA ILE A 26 16.23 2.80 -1.48
C ILE A 26 15.45 1.66 -2.13
N GLY A 27 14.74 0.88 -1.31
CA GLY A 27 13.75 -0.06 -1.80
C GLY A 27 12.51 0.70 -2.30
N ASP A 28 12.05 0.35 -3.48
CA ASP A 28 10.84 0.93 -4.07
C ASP A 28 10.02 -0.15 -4.76
N VAL A 29 8.73 0.09 -4.89
CA VAL A 29 7.84 -0.76 -5.67
C VAL A 29 8.08 -0.49 -7.16
N THR A 30 8.32 -1.54 -7.92
CA THR A 30 8.66 -1.45 -9.35
C THR A 30 7.56 -1.96 -10.28
N LEU A 31 6.52 -2.58 -9.71
CA LEU A 31 5.41 -3.13 -10.46
C LEU A 31 4.13 -2.35 -10.17
N PRO A 32 3.25 -2.20 -11.16
CA PRO A 32 1.93 -1.60 -10.96
C PRO A 32 1.09 -2.45 -10.01
N LEU A 33 0.06 -1.82 -9.43
CA LEU A 33 -0.94 -2.53 -8.64
C LEU A 33 -1.66 -3.58 -9.48
N ALA A 34 -2.04 -4.69 -8.86
CA ALA A 34 -2.85 -5.71 -9.51
C ALA A 34 -4.21 -5.13 -9.95
N PRO A 35 -4.78 -5.59 -11.09
CA PRO A 35 -6.06 -5.08 -11.60
C PRO A 35 -7.18 -5.11 -10.55
N VAL A 36 -7.30 -6.17 -9.76
CA VAL A 36 -8.31 -6.28 -8.69
C VAL A 36 -8.18 -5.17 -7.64
N VAL A 37 -6.98 -4.68 -7.35
CA VAL A 37 -6.75 -3.57 -6.41
C VAL A 37 -7.25 -2.27 -7.04
N ILE A 38 -6.97 -2.05 -8.32
CA ILE A 38 -7.43 -0.86 -9.05
C ILE A 38 -8.95 -0.83 -9.11
N ASP A 39 -9.60 -1.93 -9.46
CA ASP A 39 -11.06 -2.04 -9.54
C ASP A 39 -11.71 -1.79 -8.16
N THR A 40 -11.12 -2.33 -7.09
CA THR A 40 -11.59 -2.11 -5.73
C THR A 40 -11.46 -0.64 -5.29
N LEU A 41 -10.36 0.02 -5.66
CA LEU A 41 -10.18 1.45 -5.37
C LEU A 41 -11.20 2.32 -6.11
N HIS A 42 -11.51 2.02 -7.37
CA HIS A 42 -12.58 2.71 -8.11
C HIS A 42 -13.93 2.49 -7.43
N GLY A 43 -14.26 1.26 -7.02
CA GLY A 43 -15.48 0.97 -6.27
C GLY A 43 -15.57 1.74 -4.95
N ALA A 44 -14.48 1.84 -4.22
CA ALA A 44 -14.43 2.60 -2.96
C ALA A 44 -14.66 4.12 -3.19
N VAL A 45 -14.15 4.67 -4.28
CA VAL A 45 -14.43 6.08 -4.65
C VAL A 45 -15.91 6.28 -4.98
N ASP A 46 -16.51 5.34 -5.72
CA ASP A 46 -17.94 5.38 -6.05
C ASP A 46 -18.82 5.29 -4.79
N GLU A 47 -18.45 4.44 -3.81
CA GLU A 47 -19.12 4.38 -2.51
C GLU A 47 -19.10 5.74 -1.79
N MET A 48 -17.96 6.44 -1.80
CA MET A 48 -17.81 7.75 -1.16
C MET A 48 -18.63 8.86 -1.83
N SER A 49 -19.11 8.65 -3.05
CA SER A 49 -19.92 9.62 -3.80
C SER A 49 -21.39 9.65 -3.41
N LYS A 50 -21.88 8.67 -2.64
CA LYS A 50 -23.30 8.50 -2.29
C LYS A 50 -23.50 8.64 -0.79
N ALA A 51 -24.55 9.35 -0.38
CA ALA A 51 -24.86 9.56 1.03
C ALA A 51 -25.08 8.25 1.80
N GLU A 52 -25.67 7.24 1.15
CA GLU A 52 -26.01 5.95 1.75
C GLU A 52 -24.77 5.07 2.04
N THR A 53 -23.70 5.26 1.27
CA THR A 53 -22.48 4.45 1.35
C THR A 53 -21.24 5.24 1.76
N PHE A 54 -21.40 6.54 2.00
CA PHE A 54 -20.32 7.40 2.49
C PHE A 54 -19.83 6.95 3.87
N HIS A 55 -18.53 6.88 4.02
CA HIS A 55 -17.86 6.52 5.27
C HIS A 55 -17.15 7.75 5.86
N GLY A 56 -17.54 8.13 7.07
CA GLY A 56 -16.85 9.13 7.87
C GLY A 56 -15.74 8.51 8.73
N TYR A 57 -15.67 8.91 10.00
CA TYR A 57 -14.75 8.29 10.96
C TYR A 57 -15.06 6.80 11.14
N ALA A 58 -14.02 5.99 11.08
CA ALA A 58 -14.12 4.57 11.44
C ALA A 58 -14.32 4.41 12.96
N PRO A 59 -14.88 3.26 13.42
CA PRO A 59 -14.79 2.87 14.83
C PRO A 59 -13.33 2.85 15.32
N ASP A 60 -13.11 3.09 16.62
CA ASP A 60 -11.78 3.19 17.22
C ASP A 60 -10.84 2.00 16.91
N LEU A 61 -11.42 0.79 16.87
CA LEU A 61 -10.67 -0.43 16.56
C LEU A 61 -10.57 -0.73 15.04
N GLY A 62 -11.12 0.12 14.20
CA GLY A 62 -11.25 -0.10 12.76
C GLY A 62 -12.53 -0.82 12.36
N TYR A 63 -12.80 -0.89 11.05
CA TYR A 63 -14.00 -1.55 10.52
C TYR A 63 -13.96 -3.06 10.71
N ASP A 64 -15.09 -3.64 11.13
CA ASP A 64 -15.23 -5.08 11.36
C ASP A 64 -14.93 -5.91 10.11
N PHE A 65 -15.36 -5.46 8.94
CA PHE A 65 -15.08 -6.19 7.69
C PHE A 65 -13.58 -6.32 7.43
N LEU A 66 -12.78 -5.28 7.73
CA LEU A 66 -11.33 -5.33 7.55
C LEU A 66 -10.68 -6.24 8.59
N ARG A 67 -11.10 -6.13 9.86
CA ARG A 67 -10.58 -6.95 10.95
C ARG A 67 -10.85 -8.44 10.71
N ASN A 68 -12.08 -8.77 10.30
CA ASN A 68 -12.44 -10.15 9.92
C ASN A 68 -11.67 -10.64 8.69
N ALA A 69 -11.48 -9.81 7.66
CA ALA A 69 -10.70 -10.18 6.50
C ALA A 69 -9.22 -10.46 6.86
N ILE A 70 -8.62 -9.67 7.75
CA ILE A 70 -7.25 -9.91 8.24
C ILE A 70 -7.18 -11.26 8.96
N VAL A 71 -8.14 -11.56 9.85
CA VAL A 71 -8.19 -12.85 10.54
C VAL A 71 -8.32 -14.00 9.55
N ASP A 72 -9.27 -13.94 8.63
CA ASP A 72 -9.62 -15.05 7.76
C ASP A 72 -8.56 -15.30 6.67
N PHE A 73 -8.02 -14.24 6.09
CA PHE A 73 -7.13 -14.34 4.93
C PHE A 73 -5.64 -14.26 5.26
N ASP A 74 -5.28 -13.80 6.44
CA ASP A 74 -3.88 -13.75 6.87
C ASP A 74 -3.60 -14.73 8.02
N TYR A 75 -4.17 -14.52 9.19
CA TYR A 75 -3.84 -15.30 10.38
C TYR A 75 -4.27 -16.76 10.30
N LYS A 76 -5.53 -17.04 9.97
CA LYS A 76 -6.03 -18.43 9.86
C LYS A 76 -5.29 -19.22 8.80
N ARG A 77 -4.94 -18.62 7.68
CA ARG A 77 -4.16 -19.29 6.62
C ARG A 77 -2.77 -19.71 7.07
N ARG A 78 -2.23 -19.02 8.08
CA ARG A 78 -0.94 -19.33 8.69
C ARG A 78 -1.05 -20.21 9.94
N GLY A 79 -2.26 -20.68 10.25
CA GLY A 79 -2.53 -21.53 11.40
C GLY A 79 -2.57 -20.80 12.74
N ALA A 80 -2.66 -19.47 12.75
CA ALA A 80 -2.81 -18.70 13.97
C ALA A 80 -4.29 -18.59 14.38
N ASP A 81 -4.59 -18.96 15.62
CA ASP A 81 -5.93 -18.85 16.21
C ASP A 81 -6.09 -17.51 16.90
N ILE A 82 -6.52 -16.51 16.11
CA ILE A 82 -6.74 -15.14 16.52
C ILE A 82 -8.15 -14.73 16.12
N SER A 83 -8.86 -14.04 17.04
CA SER A 83 -10.18 -13.47 16.78
C SER A 83 -10.09 -12.03 16.27
N ALA A 84 -11.17 -11.54 15.64
CA ALA A 84 -11.22 -10.16 15.16
C ALA A 84 -11.13 -9.12 16.29
N ASP A 85 -11.50 -9.50 17.53
CA ASP A 85 -11.41 -8.63 18.70
C ASP A 85 -9.97 -8.41 19.17
N GLU A 86 -9.04 -9.25 18.75
CA GLU A 86 -7.61 -9.12 19.02
C GLU A 86 -6.89 -8.27 17.97
N ILE A 87 -7.59 -7.84 16.91
CA ILE A 87 -7.04 -6.99 15.86
C ILE A 87 -7.57 -5.57 16.04
N PHE A 88 -6.65 -4.63 16.19
CA PHE A 88 -6.96 -3.21 16.20
C PHE A 88 -5.98 -2.45 15.32
N ARG A 89 -6.47 -1.37 14.73
CA ARG A 89 -5.67 -0.49 13.87
C ARG A 89 -5.56 0.87 14.53
N GLN A 90 -4.34 1.33 14.72
CA GLN A 90 -4.04 2.72 15.09
C GLN A 90 -3.83 3.57 13.84
#